data_aec8b06ed77c28a3ffa24791fe5cbd15
#
_entry.id   aec8b06ed77c28a3ffa24791fe5cbd15
#
_cell.length_a   1.000
_cell.length_b   1.000
_cell.length_c   1.000
_cell.angle_alpha   90.00
_cell.angle_beta   90.00
_cell.angle_gamma   90.00
#
_symmetry.space_group_name_H-M   'P 1'
#
loop_
_entity.id
_entity.type
_entity.pdbx_description
1 polymer ?
#
loop_
_entity_poly.entity_id
_entity_poly.type
_entity_poly.pdbx_seq_one_letter_code
_entity_poly.pdbx_strand_id
1 'polypeptide(L)'
;KKEIKLPMRVYATTLFSLAFTSVLFMVFVFSALTPVSNFLGYGAHPEYIGMMAGIVAVDAFCCIPFAFLRYQGKAVRFAVIKLLNIFLNIVLVIFFLIACPWLYECAPRLIGWFYVPGYQVEYIFVSNVVTSVVTFLLLVPDMIPGLREKASFVLLKQMLRYSFPILVLGIAGIFNQTADKILFPFLFEDKDYAATQLGIYGACFKVAVVMVMFIQAFRYAYEPFIFAKNKDDDNT
;
A
#
# COMPACT_ATOMS: atom_id res chain seq x y z
N LYS A 1 -6.85 23.25 -26.10
CA LYS A 1 -7.80 22.11 -25.89
C LYS A 1 -7.19 20.73 -26.18
N LYS A 2 -6.20 20.57 -27.10
CA LYS A 2 -5.53 19.28 -27.36
C LYS A 2 -4.55 18.92 -26.24
N GLU A 3 -3.83 19.87 -25.67
CA GLU A 3 -2.84 19.64 -24.58
C GLU A 3 -3.49 19.17 -23.26
N ILE A 4 -4.71 19.62 -22.96
CA ILE A 4 -5.43 19.21 -21.73
C ILE A 4 -6.01 17.80 -21.84
N LYS A 5 -6.30 17.32 -23.07
CA LYS A 5 -6.90 15.99 -23.28
C LYS A 5 -5.90 14.84 -23.11
N LEU A 6 -4.62 15.05 -23.39
CA LEU A 6 -3.61 14.00 -23.30
C LEU A 6 -3.39 13.51 -21.86
N PRO A 7 -3.16 14.38 -20.86
CA PRO A 7 -3.02 13.96 -19.47
C PRO A 7 -4.25 13.23 -18.92
N MET A 8 -5.45 13.69 -19.28
CA MET A 8 -6.69 13.03 -18.84
C MET A 8 -6.86 11.64 -19.46
N ARG A 9 -6.48 11.45 -20.72
CA ARG A 9 -6.49 10.13 -21.38
C ARG A 9 -5.44 9.20 -20.80
N VAL A 10 -4.26 9.70 -20.43
CA VAL A 10 -3.24 8.95 -19.71
C VAL A 10 -3.82 8.49 -18.38
N TYR A 11 -4.40 9.41 -17.61
CA TYR A 11 -5.02 9.11 -16.32
C TYR A 11 -6.12 8.04 -16.44
N ALA A 12 -7.06 8.22 -17.39
CA ALA A 12 -8.11 7.24 -17.64
C ALA A 12 -7.56 5.86 -18.00
N THR A 13 -6.59 5.81 -18.94
CA THR A 13 -6.00 4.55 -19.40
C THR A 13 -5.32 3.81 -18.24
N THR A 14 -4.58 4.52 -17.39
CA THR A 14 -3.91 3.93 -16.22
C THR A 14 -4.93 3.45 -15.18
N LEU A 15 -5.97 4.25 -14.92
CA LEU A 15 -7.02 3.91 -13.97
C LEU A 15 -7.75 2.61 -14.38
N PHE A 16 -8.19 2.51 -15.66
CA PHE A 16 -8.84 1.30 -16.16
C PHE A 16 -7.92 0.08 -16.16
N SER A 17 -6.66 0.26 -16.58
CA SER A 17 -5.68 -0.83 -16.57
C SER A 17 -5.44 -1.36 -15.15
N LEU A 18 -5.28 -0.46 -14.17
CA LEU A 18 -5.04 -0.85 -12.79
C LEU A 18 -6.29 -1.44 -12.13
N ALA A 19 -7.49 -0.91 -12.45
CA ALA A 19 -8.74 -1.52 -12.01
C ALA A 19 -8.85 -2.98 -12.51
N PHE A 20 -8.57 -3.20 -13.80
CA PHE A 20 -8.60 -4.53 -14.39
C PHE A 20 -7.58 -5.48 -13.73
N THR A 21 -6.35 -5.04 -13.56
CA THR A 21 -5.30 -5.88 -12.91
C THR A 21 -5.57 -6.11 -11.43
N SER A 22 -6.13 -5.15 -10.69
CA SER A 22 -6.53 -5.33 -9.29
C SER A 22 -7.68 -6.34 -9.16
N VAL A 23 -8.66 -6.27 -10.02
CA VAL A 23 -9.77 -7.27 -10.04
C VAL A 23 -9.23 -8.65 -10.41
N LEU A 24 -8.37 -8.74 -11.42
CA LEU A 24 -7.75 -10.03 -11.83
C LEU A 24 -6.92 -10.63 -10.69
N PHE A 25 -6.14 -9.80 -9.99
CA PHE A 25 -5.37 -10.20 -8.82
C PHE A 25 -6.29 -10.73 -7.70
N MET A 26 -7.37 -10.02 -7.39
CA MET A 26 -8.35 -10.46 -6.40
C MET A 26 -8.97 -11.81 -6.77
N VAL A 27 -9.43 -11.97 -8.02
CA VAL A 27 -9.99 -13.24 -8.52
C VAL A 27 -8.96 -14.37 -8.39
N PHE A 28 -7.71 -14.11 -8.76
CA PHE A 28 -6.63 -15.09 -8.64
C PHE A 28 -6.39 -15.50 -7.18
N VAL A 29 -6.23 -14.54 -6.26
CA VAL A 29 -5.98 -14.84 -4.85
C VAL A 29 -7.17 -15.57 -4.21
N PHE A 30 -8.40 -15.13 -4.48
CA PHE A 30 -9.58 -15.82 -3.94
C PHE A 30 -9.78 -17.22 -4.50
N SER A 31 -9.44 -17.45 -5.79
CA SER A 31 -9.48 -18.78 -6.40
C SER A 31 -8.43 -19.74 -5.82
N ALA A 32 -7.29 -19.20 -5.40
CA ALA A 32 -6.15 -19.95 -4.87
C ALA A 32 -5.96 -19.72 -3.35
N LEU A 33 -6.99 -19.29 -2.63
CA LEU A 33 -6.87 -18.86 -1.22
C LEU A 33 -6.29 -19.96 -0.34
N THR A 34 -6.85 -21.17 -0.41
CA THR A 34 -6.41 -22.32 0.39
C THR A 34 -4.98 -22.77 0.08
N PRO A 35 -4.58 -22.99 -1.20
CA PRO A 35 -3.22 -23.39 -1.49
C PRO A 35 -2.20 -22.29 -1.16
N VAL A 36 -2.55 -21.01 -1.36
CA VAL A 36 -1.66 -19.89 -1.02
C VAL A 36 -1.48 -19.75 0.49
N SER A 37 -2.57 -19.88 1.27
CA SER A 37 -2.48 -19.80 2.73
C SER A 37 -1.68 -20.94 3.33
N ASN A 38 -1.82 -22.15 2.80
CA ASN A 38 -1.03 -23.31 3.22
C ASN A 38 0.45 -23.14 2.89
N PHE A 39 0.77 -22.63 1.69
CA PHE A 39 2.15 -22.37 1.29
C PHE A 39 2.84 -21.32 2.16
N LEU A 40 2.09 -20.29 2.58
CA LEU A 40 2.59 -19.22 3.45
C LEU A 40 2.60 -19.58 4.94
N GLY A 41 2.11 -20.78 5.31
CA GLY A 41 2.05 -21.22 6.70
C GLY A 41 0.83 -20.70 7.48
N TYR A 42 -0.13 -20.06 6.82
CA TYR A 42 -1.37 -19.53 7.40
C TYR A 42 -2.61 -20.40 7.08
N GLY A 43 -2.41 -21.70 6.91
CA GLY A 43 -3.50 -22.63 6.56
C GLY A 43 -4.64 -22.69 7.56
N ALA A 44 -4.40 -22.37 8.83
CA ALA A 44 -5.45 -22.28 9.87
C ALA A 44 -6.31 -20.99 9.75
N HIS A 45 -5.80 -19.94 9.10
CA HIS A 45 -6.45 -18.62 8.99
C HIS A 45 -6.34 -18.06 7.57
N PRO A 46 -7.00 -18.70 6.58
CA PRO A 46 -6.95 -18.24 5.19
C PRO A 46 -7.58 -16.84 4.99
N GLU A 47 -8.46 -16.43 5.90
CA GLU A 47 -9.07 -15.09 5.92
C GLU A 47 -8.04 -13.95 5.98
N TYR A 48 -6.88 -14.16 6.61
CA TYR A 48 -5.82 -13.13 6.65
C TYR A 48 -5.28 -12.82 5.26
N ILE A 49 -5.08 -13.86 4.47
CA ILE A 49 -4.59 -13.72 3.08
C ILE A 49 -5.63 -12.99 2.23
N GLY A 50 -6.92 -13.30 2.43
CA GLY A 50 -8.02 -12.61 1.73
C GLY A 50 -8.08 -11.12 2.09
N MET A 51 -7.98 -10.77 3.37
CA MET A 51 -7.97 -9.38 3.82
C MET A 51 -6.72 -8.63 3.33
N MET A 52 -5.54 -9.25 3.40
CA MET A 52 -4.30 -8.66 2.85
C MET A 52 -4.43 -8.40 1.35
N ALA A 53 -4.95 -9.36 0.59
CA ALA A 53 -5.15 -9.17 -0.86
C ALA A 53 -6.09 -8.00 -1.15
N GLY A 54 -7.18 -7.89 -0.38
CA GLY A 54 -8.12 -6.78 -0.47
C GLY A 54 -7.46 -5.43 -0.21
N ILE A 55 -6.69 -5.31 0.88
CA ILE A 55 -5.94 -4.10 1.22
C ILE A 55 -4.99 -3.73 0.07
N VAL A 56 -4.17 -4.68 -0.38
CA VAL A 56 -3.18 -4.46 -1.44
C VAL A 56 -3.85 -4.03 -2.75
N ALA A 57 -4.96 -4.66 -3.14
CA ALA A 57 -5.68 -4.31 -4.36
C ALA A 57 -6.25 -2.89 -4.31
N VAL A 58 -6.87 -2.52 -3.18
CA VAL A 58 -7.45 -1.17 -3.00
C VAL A 58 -6.36 -0.12 -2.92
N ASP A 59 -5.30 -0.36 -2.17
CA ASP A 59 -4.19 0.58 -2.01
C ASP A 59 -3.43 0.78 -3.32
N ALA A 60 -3.19 -0.29 -4.08
CA ALA A 60 -2.60 -0.21 -5.41
C ALA A 60 -3.46 0.66 -6.34
N PHE A 61 -4.78 0.45 -6.33
CA PHE A 61 -5.71 1.25 -7.12
C PHE A 61 -5.71 2.72 -6.71
N CYS A 62 -5.63 3.02 -5.42
CA CYS A 62 -5.57 4.38 -4.90
C CYS A 62 -4.28 5.14 -5.27
N CYS A 63 -3.20 4.44 -5.65
CA CYS A 63 -1.95 5.09 -6.07
C CYS A 63 -2.14 6.05 -7.25
N ILE A 64 -3.03 5.71 -8.21
CA ILE A 64 -3.24 6.51 -9.42
C ILE A 64 -3.96 7.84 -9.12
N PRO A 65 -5.10 7.87 -8.40
CA PRO A 65 -5.70 9.13 -7.95
C PRO A 65 -4.75 9.99 -7.12
N PHE A 66 -3.96 9.39 -6.23
CA PHE A 66 -2.97 10.13 -5.46
C PHE A 66 -1.87 10.75 -6.35
N ALA A 67 -1.40 10.03 -7.36
CA ALA A 67 -0.44 10.56 -8.33
C ALA A 67 -1.05 11.71 -9.15
N PHE A 68 -2.33 11.58 -9.52
CA PHE A 68 -3.06 12.60 -10.27
C PHE A 68 -3.30 13.87 -9.44
N LEU A 69 -3.63 13.75 -8.14
CA LEU A 69 -3.73 14.90 -7.23
C LEU A 69 -2.41 15.69 -7.14
N ARG A 70 -1.28 14.99 -7.08
CA ARG A 70 0.05 15.61 -7.11
C ARG A 70 0.34 16.30 -8.43
N TYR A 71 -0.01 15.66 -9.55
CA TYR A 71 0.13 16.24 -10.88
C TYR A 71 -0.71 17.52 -11.04
N GLN A 72 -1.92 17.57 -10.46
CA GLN A 72 -2.78 18.76 -10.45
C GLN A 72 -2.32 19.87 -9.50
N GLY A 73 -1.25 19.68 -8.75
CA GLY A 73 -0.79 20.64 -7.74
C GLY A 73 -1.67 20.71 -6.48
N LYS A 74 -2.62 19.77 -6.31
CA LYS A 74 -3.52 19.71 -5.14
C LYS A 74 -2.85 19.05 -3.94
N ALA A 75 -1.67 19.55 -3.57
CA ALA A 75 -0.84 18.96 -2.50
C ALA A 75 -1.54 18.91 -1.15
N VAL A 76 -2.31 19.95 -0.81
CA VAL A 76 -3.07 20.00 0.46
C VAL A 76 -4.10 18.88 0.53
N ARG A 77 -4.88 18.64 -0.51
CA ARG A 77 -5.89 17.57 -0.55
C ARG A 77 -5.24 16.20 -0.45
N PHE A 78 -4.12 15.98 -1.16
CA PHE A 78 -3.31 14.77 -1.04
C PHE A 78 -2.85 14.55 0.42
N ALA A 79 -2.27 15.59 1.04
CA ALA A 79 -1.77 15.50 2.41
C ALA A 79 -2.89 15.23 3.42
N VAL A 80 -4.02 15.92 3.31
CA VAL A 80 -5.18 15.73 4.19
C VAL A 80 -5.70 14.29 4.13
N ILE A 81 -5.89 13.73 2.93
CA ILE A 81 -6.38 12.35 2.77
C ILE A 81 -5.36 11.36 3.36
N LYS A 82 -4.06 11.57 3.14
CA LYS A 82 -3.00 10.72 3.70
C LYS A 82 -2.92 10.80 5.21
N LEU A 83 -3.00 11.99 5.78
CA LEU A 83 -3.01 12.17 7.25
C LEU A 83 -4.27 11.56 7.87
N LEU A 84 -5.42 11.73 7.24
CA LEU A 84 -6.68 11.14 7.70
C LEU A 84 -6.63 9.61 7.64
N ASN A 85 -6.04 9.02 6.60
CA ASN A 85 -5.79 7.59 6.51
C ASN A 85 -4.96 7.09 7.70
N ILE A 86 -3.81 7.72 7.96
CA ILE A 86 -2.93 7.34 9.07
C ILE A 86 -3.64 7.51 10.42
N PHE A 87 -4.31 8.65 10.63
CA PHE A 87 -5.02 8.94 11.87
C PHE A 87 -6.14 7.92 12.12
N LEU A 88 -6.97 7.65 11.10
CA LEU A 88 -8.06 6.70 11.18
C LEU A 88 -7.55 5.28 11.49
N ASN A 89 -6.45 4.87 10.84
CA ASN A 89 -5.84 3.57 11.10
C ASN A 89 -5.39 3.44 12.55
N ILE A 90 -4.67 4.44 13.07
CA ILE A 90 -4.20 4.46 14.45
C ILE A 90 -5.38 4.41 15.43
N VAL A 91 -6.40 5.24 15.20
CA VAL A 91 -7.60 5.28 16.07
C VAL A 91 -8.32 3.93 16.07
N LEU A 92 -8.52 3.31 14.90
CA LEU A 92 -9.18 2.01 14.81
C LEU A 92 -8.37 0.90 15.49
N VAL A 93 -7.06 0.88 15.29
CA VAL A 93 -6.19 -0.11 15.93
C VAL A 93 -6.22 0.04 17.45
N ILE A 94 -6.11 1.27 17.97
CA ILE A 94 -6.21 1.55 19.41
C ILE A 94 -7.61 1.16 19.94
N PHE A 95 -8.65 1.51 19.19
CA PHE A 95 -10.02 1.17 19.56
C PHE A 95 -10.22 -0.34 19.68
N PHE A 96 -9.83 -1.12 18.69
CA PHE A 96 -10.01 -2.58 18.71
C PHE A 96 -9.08 -3.29 19.70
N LEU A 97 -7.84 -2.86 19.87
CA LEU A 97 -6.86 -3.55 20.71
C LEU A 97 -6.87 -3.10 22.17
N ILE A 98 -7.31 -1.89 22.47
CA ILE A 98 -7.28 -1.33 23.83
C ILE A 98 -8.70 -1.05 24.34
N ALA A 99 -9.49 -0.29 23.57
CA ALA A 99 -10.81 0.13 24.05
C ALA A 99 -11.81 -1.03 24.07
N CYS A 100 -11.84 -1.89 23.05
CA CYS A 100 -12.79 -3.02 23.01
C CYS A 100 -12.56 -4.05 24.12
N PRO A 101 -11.33 -4.51 24.42
CA PRO A 101 -11.10 -5.41 25.56
C PRO A 101 -11.54 -4.80 26.90
N TRP A 102 -11.15 -3.55 27.15
CA TRP A 102 -11.53 -2.84 28.36
C TRP A 102 -13.06 -2.67 28.49
N LEU A 103 -13.73 -2.34 27.38
CA LEU A 103 -15.19 -2.18 27.34
C LEU A 103 -15.90 -3.55 27.47
N TYR A 104 -15.31 -4.63 26.98
CA TYR A 104 -15.84 -5.98 27.12
C TYR A 104 -15.85 -6.46 28.57
N GLU A 105 -14.84 -6.10 29.35
CA GLU A 105 -14.79 -6.37 30.79
C GLU A 105 -15.85 -5.57 31.56
N CYS A 106 -16.09 -4.30 31.15
CA CYS A 106 -17.06 -3.42 31.83
C CYS A 106 -18.52 -3.67 31.40
N ALA A 107 -18.76 -3.97 30.12
CA ALA A 107 -20.11 -4.07 29.56
C ALA A 107 -20.19 -5.10 28.41
N PRO A 108 -20.14 -6.42 28.69
CA PRO A 108 -20.06 -7.46 27.66
C PRO A 108 -21.28 -7.50 26.72
N ARG A 109 -22.45 -7.04 27.17
CA ARG A 109 -23.67 -7.01 26.36
C ARG A 109 -23.66 -5.95 25.24
N LEU A 110 -22.87 -4.87 25.38
CA LEU A 110 -22.81 -3.80 24.37
C LEU A 110 -21.89 -4.15 23.20
N ILE A 111 -20.83 -4.91 23.45
CA ILE A 111 -19.75 -5.13 22.48
C ILE A 111 -19.67 -6.60 22.03
N GLY A 112 -20.23 -7.55 22.79
CA GLY A 112 -20.24 -8.97 22.45
C GLY A 112 -20.87 -9.32 21.10
N TRP A 113 -21.54 -8.36 20.44
CA TRP A 113 -22.10 -8.55 19.11
C TRP A 113 -21.03 -8.51 18.00
N PHE A 114 -19.97 -7.69 18.13
CA PHE A 114 -18.94 -7.53 17.12
C PHE A 114 -17.51 -7.80 17.62
N TYR A 115 -17.32 -7.91 18.94
CA TYR A 115 -16.01 -8.17 19.53
C TYR A 115 -15.92 -9.61 20.04
N VAL A 116 -14.95 -10.35 19.52
CA VAL A 116 -14.65 -11.73 19.97
C VAL A 116 -13.29 -11.70 20.68
N PRO A 117 -13.23 -12.04 21.96
CA PRO A 117 -11.98 -12.13 22.70
C PRO A 117 -11.02 -13.14 22.04
N GLY A 118 -9.77 -12.73 21.83
CA GLY A 118 -8.76 -13.57 21.19
C GLY A 118 -8.42 -13.20 19.74
N TYR A 119 -9.27 -12.48 19.04
CA TYR A 119 -9.06 -12.05 17.65
C TYR A 119 -8.27 -10.73 17.57
N GLN A 120 -7.03 -10.70 18.10
CA GLN A 120 -6.22 -9.48 18.12
C GLN A 120 -5.64 -9.12 16.74
N VAL A 121 -5.15 -10.13 16.02
CA VAL A 121 -4.52 -9.96 14.71
C VAL A 121 -5.57 -9.61 13.65
N GLU A 122 -6.74 -10.24 13.71
CA GLU A 122 -7.88 -10.00 12.82
C GLU A 122 -8.32 -8.54 12.85
N TYR A 123 -8.39 -7.94 14.04
CA TYR A 123 -8.80 -6.55 14.19
C TYR A 123 -7.79 -5.55 13.60
N ILE A 124 -6.50 -5.90 13.55
CA ILE A 124 -5.51 -5.10 12.84
C ILE A 124 -5.79 -5.13 11.33
N PHE A 125 -6.09 -6.31 10.77
CA PHE A 125 -6.45 -6.41 9.35
C PHE A 125 -7.76 -5.68 9.04
N VAL A 126 -8.79 -5.84 9.87
CA VAL A 126 -10.07 -5.14 9.73
C VAL A 126 -9.86 -3.63 9.76
N SER A 127 -9.05 -3.11 10.69
CA SER A 127 -8.72 -1.68 10.77
C SER A 127 -8.08 -1.17 9.48
N ASN A 128 -7.14 -1.93 8.93
CA ASN A 128 -6.50 -1.59 7.66
C ASN A 128 -7.49 -1.64 6.48
N VAL A 129 -8.33 -2.68 6.38
CA VAL A 129 -9.36 -2.78 5.33
C VAL A 129 -10.30 -1.59 5.39
N VAL A 130 -10.84 -1.26 6.58
CA VAL A 130 -11.74 -0.11 6.77
C VAL A 130 -11.06 1.18 6.34
N THR A 131 -9.82 1.38 6.73
CA THR A 131 -9.04 2.58 6.40
C THR A 131 -8.79 2.69 4.90
N SER A 132 -8.43 1.60 4.22
CA SER A 132 -8.25 1.56 2.76
C SER A 132 -9.56 1.84 2.03
N VAL A 133 -10.68 1.26 2.48
CA VAL A 133 -12.01 1.53 1.91
C VAL A 133 -12.42 2.98 2.09
N VAL A 134 -12.24 3.56 3.28
CA VAL A 134 -12.53 4.99 3.52
C VAL A 134 -11.67 5.88 2.63
N THR A 135 -10.39 5.58 2.48
CA THR A 135 -9.48 6.31 1.59
C THR A 135 -9.93 6.21 0.14
N PHE A 136 -10.33 5.03 -0.31
CA PHE A 136 -10.89 4.83 -1.64
C PHE A 136 -12.13 5.70 -1.86
N LEU A 137 -13.10 5.70 -0.92
CA LEU A 137 -14.31 6.50 -1.00
C LEU A 137 -14.01 8.01 -1.06
N LEU A 138 -13.02 8.49 -0.31
CA LEU A 138 -12.59 9.89 -0.36
C LEU A 138 -11.94 10.28 -1.70
N LEU A 139 -11.37 9.32 -2.43
CA LEU A 139 -10.76 9.52 -3.74
C LEU A 139 -11.74 9.37 -4.90
N VAL A 140 -12.92 8.78 -4.69
CA VAL A 140 -13.94 8.61 -5.73
C VAL A 140 -14.25 9.91 -6.50
N PRO A 141 -14.42 11.08 -5.85
CA PRO A 141 -14.66 12.34 -6.57
C PRO A 141 -13.55 12.72 -7.55
N ASP A 142 -12.30 12.34 -7.24
CA ASP A 142 -11.15 12.62 -8.11
C ASP A 142 -10.99 11.60 -9.24
N MET A 143 -11.67 10.45 -9.15
CA MET A 143 -11.70 9.41 -10.20
C MET A 143 -12.74 9.71 -11.27
N ILE A 144 -13.86 10.36 -10.93
CA ILE A 144 -14.96 10.63 -11.85
C ILE A 144 -14.52 11.29 -13.18
N PRO A 145 -13.63 12.29 -13.17
CA PRO A 145 -13.15 12.89 -14.41
C PRO A 145 -12.41 11.90 -15.33
N GLY A 146 -11.64 10.96 -14.71
CA GLY A 146 -10.93 9.92 -15.45
C GLY A 146 -11.87 8.87 -16.07
N LEU A 147 -12.95 8.51 -15.37
CA LEU A 147 -13.91 7.51 -15.84
C LEU A 147 -14.71 7.98 -17.06
N ARG A 148 -14.78 9.29 -17.31
CA ARG A 148 -15.50 9.87 -18.47
C ARG A 148 -14.69 9.84 -19.77
N GLU A 149 -13.38 9.63 -19.69
CA GLU A 149 -12.50 9.59 -20.85
C GLU A 149 -12.28 8.14 -21.32
N LYS A 150 -12.01 7.98 -22.63
CA LYS A 150 -11.79 6.65 -23.21
C LYS A 150 -10.35 6.19 -22.97
N ALA A 151 -10.19 4.99 -22.47
CA ALA A 151 -8.90 4.31 -22.41
C ALA A 151 -8.35 4.03 -23.81
N SER A 152 -7.02 4.08 -23.96
CA SER A 152 -6.32 3.80 -25.22
C SER A 152 -5.28 2.72 -25.04
N PHE A 153 -5.44 1.59 -25.72
CA PHE A 153 -4.50 0.48 -25.65
C PHE A 153 -3.10 0.83 -26.21
N VAL A 154 -3.05 1.69 -27.21
CA VAL A 154 -1.78 2.17 -27.78
C VAL A 154 -0.98 2.95 -26.73
N LEU A 155 -1.69 3.83 -26.00
CA LEU A 155 -1.10 4.62 -24.92
C LEU A 155 -0.64 3.73 -23.77
N LEU A 156 -1.44 2.73 -23.40
CA LEU A 156 -1.09 1.74 -22.38
C LEU A 156 0.20 1.00 -22.73
N LYS A 157 0.35 0.53 -23.97
CA LYS A 157 1.56 -0.17 -24.42
C LYS A 157 2.80 0.72 -24.33
N GLN A 158 2.69 1.99 -24.69
CA GLN A 158 3.80 2.95 -24.55
C GLN A 158 4.19 3.18 -23.10
N MET A 159 3.20 3.35 -22.22
CA MET A 159 3.40 3.54 -20.80
C MET A 159 4.05 2.31 -20.14
N LEU A 160 3.57 1.11 -20.45
CA LEU A 160 4.15 -0.14 -19.95
C LEU A 160 5.60 -0.31 -20.39
N ARG A 161 5.91 -0.01 -21.67
CA ARG A 161 7.30 -0.07 -22.15
C ARG A 161 8.21 0.89 -21.40
N TYR A 162 7.74 2.09 -21.08
CA TYR A 162 8.50 3.07 -20.30
C TYR A 162 8.64 2.65 -18.82
N SER A 163 7.56 2.11 -18.24
CA SER A 163 7.54 1.74 -16.81
C SER A 163 8.27 0.44 -16.50
N PHE A 164 8.47 -0.45 -17.48
CA PHE A 164 9.08 -1.75 -17.26
C PHE A 164 10.51 -1.70 -16.66
N PRO A 165 11.45 -0.89 -17.17
CA PRO A 165 12.76 -0.73 -16.53
C PRO A 165 12.67 -0.20 -15.10
N ILE A 166 11.75 0.74 -14.85
CA ILE A 166 11.52 1.33 -13.52
C ILE A 166 10.95 0.27 -12.56
N LEU A 167 10.08 -0.60 -13.05
CA LEU A 167 9.55 -1.73 -12.29
C LEU A 167 10.67 -2.68 -11.83
N VAL A 168 11.59 -3.03 -12.74
CA VAL A 168 12.73 -3.90 -12.42
C VAL A 168 13.63 -3.28 -11.35
N LEU A 169 13.92 -1.98 -11.46
CA LEU A 169 14.67 -1.24 -10.44
C LEU A 169 13.91 -1.20 -9.10
N GLY A 170 12.60 -1.01 -9.12
CA GLY A 170 11.76 -1.01 -7.93
C GLY A 170 11.76 -2.37 -7.22
N ILE A 171 11.61 -3.46 -7.97
CA ILE A 171 11.67 -4.83 -7.44
C ILE A 171 13.05 -5.10 -6.83
N ALA A 172 14.14 -4.76 -7.52
CA ALA A 172 15.49 -4.92 -7.01
C ALA A 172 15.72 -4.12 -5.71
N GLY A 173 15.17 -2.90 -5.63
CA GLY A 173 15.21 -2.07 -4.43
C GLY A 173 14.46 -2.69 -3.23
N ILE A 174 13.24 -3.19 -3.46
CA ILE A 174 12.45 -3.86 -2.42
C ILE A 174 13.13 -5.17 -1.99
N PHE A 175 13.64 -5.94 -2.94
CA PHE A 175 14.37 -7.17 -2.64
C PHE A 175 15.59 -6.89 -1.77
N ASN A 176 16.37 -5.86 -2.10
CA ASN A 176 17.54 -5.46 -1.30
C ASN A 176 17.17 -5.03 0.14
N GLN A 177 15.98 -4.45 0.34
CA GLN A 177 15.52 -4.05 1.68
C GLN A 177 14.93 -5.19 2.51
N THR A 178 14.52 -6.29 1.85
CA THR A 178 13.73 -7.35 2.49
C THR A 178 14.44 -8.70 2.46
N ALA A 179 15.46 -8.85 1.61
CA ALA A 179 16.16 -10.12 1.41
C ALA A 179 16.76 -10.68 2.70
N ASP A 180 17.31 -9.81 3.54
CA ASP A 180 17.83 -10.15 4.86
C ASP A 180 16.77 -10.84 5.74
N LYS A 181 15.57 -10.29 5.79
CA LYS A 181 14.46 -10.83 6.59
C LYS A 181 13.88 -12.11 6.02
N ILE A 182 13.86 -12.23 4.68
CA ILE A 182 13.37 -13.42 4.00
C ILE A 182 14.37 -14.57 4.14
N LEU A 183 15.67 -14.30 4.04
CA LEU A 183 16.72 -15.31 4.13
C LEU A 183 17.04 -15.71 5.56
N PHE A 184 16.84 -14.82 6.53
CA PHE A 184 17.20 -15.02 7.93
C PHE A 184 16.68 -16.34 8.52
N PRO A 185 15.40 -16.74 8.36
CA PRO A 185 14.87 -17.99 8.90
C PRO A 185 15.52 -19.25 8.31
N PHE A 186 16.10 -19.17 7.11
CA PHE A 186 16.76 -20.31 6.46
C PHE A 186 18.19 -20.55 6.95
N LEU A 187 18.76 -19.61 7.72
CA LEU A 187 20.11 -19.72 8.26
C LEU A 187 20.15 -20.52 9.57
N PHE A 188 19.02 -20.81 10.17
CA PHE A 188 18.91 -21.52 11.44
C PHE A 188 18.15 -22.84 11.28
N GLU A 189 18.60 -23.90 11.93
CA GLU A 189 17.93 -25.20 11.94
C GLU A 189 16.67 -25.17 12.83
N ASP A 190 16.74 -24.44 13.95
CA ASP A 190 15.62 -24.26 14.88
C ASP A 190 14.75 -23.06 14.46
N LYS A 191 13.51 -23.35 14.05
CA LYS A 191 12.56 -22.34 13.55
C LYS A 191 12.07 -21.39 14.64
N ASP A 192 11.91 -21.86 15.87
CA ASP A 192 11.44 -21.04 16.98
C ASP A 192 12.52 -20.05 17.43
N TYR A 193 13.76 -20.53 17.48
CA TYR A 193 14.92 -19.68 17.72
C TYR A 193 15.08 -18.64 16.61
N ALA A 194 14.97 -19.05 15.33
CA ALA A 194 15.03 -18.16 14.19
C ALA A 194 13.95 -17.07 14.23
N ALA A 195 12.71 -17.41 14.59
CA ALA A 195 11.61 -16.47 14.72
C ALA A 195 11.87 -15.42 15.82
N THR A 196 12.42 -15.86 16.96
CA THR A 196 12.78 -14.97 18.09
C THR A 196 13.88 -13.99 17.66
N GLN A 197 14.94 -14.49 17.03
CA GLN A 197 16.06 -13.67 16.56
C GLN A 197 15.62 -12.70 15.44
N LEU A 198 14.75 -13.14 14.53
CA LEU A 198 14.16 -12.28 13.51
C LEU A 198 13.33 -11.16 14.13
N GLY A 199 12.61 -11.44 15.22
CA GLY A 199 11.87 -10.43 15.99
C GLY A 199 12.80 -9.36 16.59
N ILE A 200 13.90 -9.77 17.20
CA ILE A 200 14.93 -8.86 17.75
C ILE A 200 15.55 -8.02 16.62
N TYR A 201 15.96 -8.68 15.53
CA TYR A 201 16.51 -8.01 14.36
C TYR A 201 15.52 -6.97 13.78
N GLY A 202 14.24 -7.34 13.66
CA GLY A 202 13.18 -6.44 13.20
C GLY A 202 12.98 -5.23 14.10
N ALA A 203 13.11 -5.40 15.42
CA ALA A 203 13.04 -4.29 16.38
C ALA A 203 14.23 -3.33 16.22
N CYS A 204 15.44 -3.85 16.10
CA CYS A 204 16.64 -3.05 15.84
C CYS A 204 16.55 -2.33 14.48
N PHE A 205 16.04 -3.01 13.45
CA PHE A 205 15.82 -2.41 12.13
C PHE A 205 14.85 -1.23 12.17
N LYS A 206 13.79 -1.28 12.99
CA LYS A 206 12.86 -0.15 13.17
C LYS A 206 13.55 1.10 13.71
N VAL A 207 14.54 0.95 14.58
CA VAL A 207 15.35 2.07 15.07
C VAL A 207 16.22 2.61 13.92
N ALA A 208 16.84 1.73 13.14
CA ALA A 208 17.66 2.12 11.98
C ALA A 208 16.87 2.84 10.87
N VAL A 209 15.57 2.56 10.73
CA VAL A 209 14.68 3.24 9.75
C VAL A 209 14.65 4.75 9.96
N VAL A 210 14.86 5.25 11.18
CA VAL A 210 14.95 6.70 11.42
C VAL A 210 16.05 7.33 10.56
N MET A 211 17.21 6.66 10.43
CA MET A 211 18.30 7.12 9.54
C MET A 211 17.87 7.14 8.06
N VAL A 212 17.11 6.13 7.64
CA VAL A 212 16.55 6.08 6.27
C VAL A 212 15.61 7.26 6.01
N MET A 213 14.83 7.69 7.01
CA MET A 213 13.96 8.88 6.88
C MET A 213 14.77 10.17 6.65
N PHE A 214 15.90 10.33 7.34
CA PHE A 214 16.80 11.46 7.10
C PHE A 214 17.39 11.43 5.68
N ILE A 215 17.85 10.27 5.23
CA ILE A 215 18.36 10.09 3.86
C ILE A 215 17.29 10.41 2.83
N GLN A 216 16.04 9.97 3.04
CA GLN A 216 14.94 10.29 2.14
C GLN A 216 14.59 11.78 2.14
N ALA A 217 14.54 12.42 3.31
CA ALA A 217 14.31 13.87 3.39
C ALA A 217 15.38 14.66 2.62
N PHE A 218 16.66 14.29 2.79
CA PHE A 218 17.75 14.87 2.02
C PHE A 218 17.60 14.63 0.52
N ARG A 219 17.24 13.41 0.11
CA ARG A 219 17.00 13.06 -1.29
C ARG A 219 15.90 13.89 -1.92
N TYR A 220 14.76 14.06 -1.24
CA TYR A 220 13.68 14.92 -1.72
C TYR A 220 14.07 16.40 -1.89
N ALA A 221 14.97 16.90 -1.05
CA ALA A 221 15.49 18.25 -1.16
C ALA A 221 16.51 18.40 -2.31
N TYR A 222 17.30 17.35 -2.55
CA TYR A 222 18.43 17.37 -3.49
C TYR A 222 18.01 17.02 -4.94
N GLU A 223 17.05 16.13 -5.14
CA GLU A 223 16.56 15.72 -6.47
C GLU A 223 16.15 16.91 -7.37
N PRO A 224 15.33 17.89 -6.91
CA PRO A 224 14.97 19.03 -7.74
C PRO A 224 16.16 19.88 -8.17
N PHE A 225 17.18 19.98 -7.31
CA PHE A 225 18.39 20.75 -7.58
C PHE A 225 19.24 20.12 -8.70
N ILE A 226 19.37 18.77 -8.69
CA ILE A 226 20.10 18.06 -9.77
C ILE A 226 19.36 18.22 -11.10
N PHE A 227 18.05 18.05 -11.12
CA PHE A 227 17.28 18.16 -12.35
C PHE A 227 17.27 19.60 -12.91
N ALA A 228 17.30 20.62 -12.06
CA ALA A 228 17.42 21.99 -12.51
C ALA A 228 18.79 22.26 -13.17
N LYS A 229 19.86 21.76 -12.58
CA LYS A 229 21.22 21.95 -13.09
C LYS A 229 21.47 21.22 -14.42
N ASN A 230 21.00 19.98 -14.56
CA ASN A 230 21.11 19.23 -15.82
C ASN A 230 20.37 19.90 -16.99
N LYS A 231 19.31 20.65 -16.70
CA LYS A 231 18.57 21.39 -17.73
C LYS A 231 19.30 22.63 -18.23
N ASP A 232 20.17 23.20 -17.42
CA ASP A 232 21.00 24.34 -17.80
C ASP A 232 22.23 23.88 -18.62
N ASP A 233 22.79 22.71 -18.36
CA ASP A 233 23.92 22.14 -19.11
C ASP A 233 23.55 21.64 -20.51
N ASP A 234 22.28 21.22 -20.75
CA ASP A 234 21.77 20.84 -22.08
C ASP A 234 21.46 22.04 -22.99
N ASN A 235 21.47 23.26 -22.48
CA ASN A 235 21.24 24.51 -23.22
C ASN A 235 22.53 25.29 -23.58
N THR A 236 23.72 24.76 -23.29
CA THR A 236 25.00 25.32 -23.66
C THR A 236 25.69 24.47 -24.72
#